data_855a27b9ab72072bf17e1059f0b7ac29
#
_entry.id   855a27b9ab72072bf17e1059f0b7ac29
#
_cell.length_a   1.000
_cell.length_b   1.000
_cell.length_c   1.000
_cell.angle_alpha   90.00
_cell.angle_beta   90.00
_cell.angle_gamma   90.00
#
_symmetry.space_group_name_H-M   'P 1'
#
loop_
_entity.id
_entity.type
_entity.pdbx_description
1 polymer ?
#
loop_
_entity_poly.entity_id
_entity_poly.type
_entity_poly.pdbx_seq_one_letter_code
_entity_poly.pdbx_strand_id
1 'polypeptide(L)'
;WFSVFGSKSGFDSIEECFGDLSQHVFALETGLSSDPDMNWTWSALDRFAMISNSDAHSGENLGREANLFSGDISYQGIWESLKGHAQVDCRFGGTVEFFPEEGKYHLDGHRKCNVVMSPAEAREAGGICPVCGKELTEGVLSRVTALADRDAPQKPEGHPGFRSLVPLPEIIGEIVSCGV
;
A
#
# COMPACT_ATOMS: atom_id res chain seq x y z
N TRP A 1 -1.38 -9.97 4.71
CA TRP A 1 -0.98 -11.36 4.43
C TRP A 1 -1.52 -11.85 3.09
N PHE A 2 -2.81 -11.63 2.79
CA PHE A 2 -3.53 -12.20 1.63
C PHE A 2 -3.89 -11.14 0.57
N SER A 3 -3.25 -9.98 0.61
CA SER A 3 -3.36 -8.95 -0.44
C SER A 3 -2.46 -9.29 -1.63
N VAL A 4 -2.58 -8.56 -2.73
CA VAL A 4 -1.74 -8.75 -3.94
C VAL A 4 -0.25 -8.75 -3.61
N PHE A 5 0.18 -7.84 -2.71
CA PHE A 5 1.56 -7.74 -2.23
C PHE A 5 1.82 -8.47 -0.91
N GLY A 6 0.86 -9.23 -0.43
CA GLY A 6 1.01 -9.98 0.80
C GLY A 6 1.81 -11.26 0.62
N SER A 7 2.65 -11.59 1.61
CA SER A 7 3.49 -12.79 1.60
C SER A 7 2.73 -14.13 1.50
N LYS A 8 1.42 -14.09 1.64
CA LYS A 8 0.51 -15.26 1.57
C LYS A 8 -0.55 -15.10 0.49
N SER A 9 -0.34 -14.22 -0.49
CA SER A 9 -1.32 -13.93 -1.54
C SER A 9 -1.78 -15.19 -2.29
N GLY A 10 -0.87 -15.95 -2.82
CA GLY A 10 -1.18 -17.12 -3.66
C GLY A 10 -1.64 -16.76 -5.07
N PHE A 11 -1.76 -15.48 -5.42
CA PHE A 11 -2.13 -14.98 -6.74
C PHE A 11 -1.19 -13.86 -7.18
N ASP A 12 -0.89 -13.81 -8.48
CA ASP A 12 0.00 -12.81 -9.08
C ASP A 12 -0.76 -11.73 -9.85
N SER A 13 -2.09 -11.80 -9.90
CA SER A 13 -2.93 -10.77 -10.50
C SER A 13 -4.33 -10.72 -9.89
N ILE A 14 -5.02 -9.61 -10.10
CA ILE A 14 -6.43 -9.43 -9.71
C ILE A 14 -7.32 -10.36 -10.53
N GLU A 15 -7.02 -10.54 -11.79
CA GLU A 15 -7.75 -11.41 -12.72
C GLU A 15 -7.63 -12.89 -12.32
N GLU A 16 -6.45 -13.32 -11.90
CA GLU A 16 -6.23 -14.69 -11.42
C GLU A 16 -7.04 -14.97 -10.16
N CYS A 17 -7.09 -13.99 -9.24
CA CYS A 17 -7.81 -14.12 -7.97
C CYS A 17 -9.34 -14.11 -8.15
N PHE A 18 -9.86 -13.17 -8.95
CA PHE A 18 -11.29 -12.87 -9.02
C PHE A 18 -11.97 -13.36 -10.32
N GLY A 19 -11.21 -13.80 -11.33
CA GLY A 19 -11.76 -14.21 -12.63
C GLY A 19 -12.66 -13.14 -13.22
N ASP A 20 -13.85 -13.55 -13.66
CA ASP A 20 -14.84 -12.64 -14.27
C ASP A 20 -15.34 -11.53 -13.32
N LEU A 21 -15.16 -11.68 -12.01
CA LEU A 21 -15.53 -10.65 -11.04
C LEU A 21 -14.54 -9.49 -10.99
N SER A 22 -13.34 -9.64 -11.55
CA SER A 22 -12.32 -8.59 -11.57
C SER A 22 -12.80 -7.29 -12.24
N GLN A 23 -13.73 -7.39 -13.19
CA GLN A 23 -14.37 -6.25 -13.84
C GLN A 23 -15.21 -5.38 -12.89
N HIS A 24 -15.57 -5.89 -11.72
CA HIS A 24 -16.33 -5.18 -10.69
C HIS A 24 -15.46 -4.60 -9.59
N VAL A 25 -14.15 -4.80 -9.66
CA VAL A 25 -13.17 -4.17 -8.77
C VAL A 25 -12.68 -2.88 -9.43
N PHE A 26 -12.88 -1.74 -8.78
CA PHE A 26 -12.54 -0.42 -9.33
C PHE A 26 -11.47 0.32 -8.51
N ALA A 27 -11.27 -0.10 -7.27
CA ALA A 27 -10.27 0.48 -6.38
C ALA A 27 -9.53 -0.61 -5.61
N LEU A 28 -8.28 -0.31 -5.27
CA LEU A 28 -7.44 -1.15 -4.41
C LEU A 28 -6.92 -0.29 -3.26
N GLU A 29 -6.79 -0.89 -2.09
CA GLU A 29 -6.21 -0.25 -0.94
C GLU A 29 -4.69 -0.42 -0.93
N THR A 30 -3.96 0.69 -0.74
CA THR A 30 -2.50 0.67 -0.62
C THR A 30 -2.07 -0.02 0.68
N GLY A 31 -2.77 0.26 1.77
CA GLY A 31 -2.40 -0.22 3.12
C GLY A 31 -1.11 0.41 3.63
N LEU A 32 -0.77 0.13 4.89
CA LEU A 32 0.34 0.78 5.60
C LEU A 32 1.76 0.45 5.10
N SER A 33 1.92 -0.52 4.21
CA SER A 33 3.24 -1.00 3.77
C SER A 33 3.49 -0.80 2.28
N SER A 34 2.57 -0.18 1.57
CA SER A 34 2.76 0.31 0.20
C SER A 34 2.06 1.67 0.02
N ASP A 35 2.45 2.40 -1.00
CA ASP A 35 1.86 3.66 -1.43
C ASP A 35 1.49 3.61 -2.92
N PRO A 36 0.82 4.64 -3.46
CA PRO A 36 0.50 4.68 -4.88
C PRO A 36 1.72 4.59 -5.79
N ASP A 37 2.87 5.18 -5.44
CA ASP A 37 4.07 5.11 -6.26
C ASP A 37 4.58 3.67 -6.39
N MET A 38 4.60 2.91 -5.31
CA MET A 38 4.93 1.48 -5.35
C MET A 38 3.96 0.71 -6.26
N ASN A 39 2.66 0.98 -6.15
CA ASN A 39 1.64 0.34 -6.97
C ASN A 39 1.77 0.72 -8.46
N TRP A 40 2.13 1.96 -8.79
CA TRP A 40 2.31 2.44 -10.17
C TRP A 40 3.61 1.96 -10.85
N THR A 41 4.42 1.16 -10.18
CA THR A 41 5.49 0.40 -10.82
C THR A 41 4.99 -0.83 -11.57
N TRP A 42 3.73 -1.21 -11.38
CA TRP A 42 3.12 -2.34 -12.04
C TRP A 42 1.91 -1.94 -12.88
N SER A 43 2.04 -2.01 -14.22
CA SER A 43 1.04 -1.49 -15.17
C SER A 43 -0.33 -2.15 -15.08
N ALA A 44 -0.40 -3.39 -14.61
CA ALA A 44 -1.67 -4.09 -14.41
C ALA A 44 -2.59 -3.41 -13.40
N LEU A 45 -2.05 -2.54 -12.54
CA LEU A 45 -2.82 -1.79 -11.55
C LEU A 45 -3.32 -0.42 -12.03
N ASP A 46 -2.94 0.03 -13.23
CA ASP A 46 -3.27 1.37 -13.75
C ASP A 46 -4.77 1.67 -13.84
N ARG A 47 -5.60 0.65 -13.97
CA ARG A 47 -7.06 0.81 -14.08
C ARG A 47 -7.77 1.01 -12.74
N PHE A 48 -7.07 0.84 -11.63
CA PHE A 48 -7.66 0.90 -10.30
C PHE A 48 -7.40 2.25 -9.63
N ALA A 49 -8.42 2.82 -9.01
CA ALA A 49 -8.20 3.93 -8.08
C ALA A 49 -7.44 3.38 -6.85
N MET A 50 -6.41 4.11 -6.43
CA MET A 50 -5.72 3.79 -5.16
C MET A 50 -6.44 4.52 -4.04
N ILE A 51 -6.89 3.76 -3.03
CA ILE A 51 -7.50 4.28 -1.80
C ILE A 51 -6.62 3.93 -0.61
N SER A 52 -6.76 4.70 0.46
CA SER A 52 -5.94 4.55 1.66
C SER A 52 -6.81 4.68 2.90
N ASN A 53 -6.74 3.70 3.79
CA ASN A 53 -7.55 3.68 5.00
C ASN A 53 -6.68 3.34 6.21
N SER A 54 -6.88 4.07 7.30
CA SER A 54 -6.01 4.05 8.48
C SER A 54 -5.89 2.71 9.21
N ASP A 55 -6.80 1.77 8.97
CA ASP A 55 -6.90 0.52 9.75
C ASP A 55 -6.84 0.77 11.27
N ALA A 56 -7.49 1.87 11.71
CA ALA A 56 -7.39 2.36 13.06
C ALA A 56 -8.14 1.47 14.06
N HIS A 57 -7.42 0.91 15.02
CA HIS A 57 -7.95 0.18 16.16
C HIS A 57 -7.95 1.02 17.45
N SER A 58 -7.46 2.26 17.38
CA SER A 58 -7.46 3.25 18.46
C SER A 58 -7.64 4.67 17.89
N GLY A 59 -8.07 5.61 18.73
CA GLY A 59 -8.30 7.00 18.30
C GLY A 59 -7.04 7.70 17.79
N GLU A 60 -5.88 7.31 18.26
CA GLU A 60 -4.57 7.88 17.89
C GLU A 60 -4.21 7.62 16.42
N ASN A 61 -4.69 6.49 15.87
CA ASN A 61 -4.41 6.07 14.50
C ASN A 61 -5.45 6.58 13.49
N LEU A 62 -6.49 7.27 13.93
CA LEU A 62 -7.50 7.84 13.02
C LEU A 62 -6.86 8.89 12.12
N GLY A 63 -7.05 8.72 10.81
CA GLY A 63 -6.61 9.70 9.80
C GLY A 63 -5.11 9.67 9.49
N ARG A 64 -4.35 8.68 9.99
CA ARG A 64 -2.96 8.48 9.54
C ARG A 64 -2.90 8.13 8.05
N GLU A 65 -3.98 7.53 7.55
CA GLU A 65 -4.29 7.37 6.14
C GLU A 65 -5.73 7.81 5.89
N ALA A 66 -6.00 8.41 4.74
CA ALA A 66 -7.32 8.94 4.41
C ALA A 66 -7.52 9.11 2.91
N ASN A 67 -8.79 9.15 2.51
CA ASN A 67 -9.22 9.46 1.14
C ASN A 67 -9.81 10.86 1.09
N LEU A 68 -9.41 11.64 0.09
CA LEU A 68 -9.89 13.01 -0.12
C LEU A 68 -11.02 13.01 -1.15
N PHE A 69 -12.17 13.50 -0.73
CA PHE A 69 -13.31 13.70 -1.62
C PHE A 69 -13.79 15.15 -1.54
N SER A 70 -14.34 15.67 -2.63
CA SER A 70 -14.95 17.00 -2.68
C SER A 70 -16.27 16.98 -3.45
N GLY A 71 -17.14 17.96 -3.18
CA GLY A 71 -18.47 18.04 -3.80
C GLY A 71 -19.55 17.34 -2.98
N ASP A 72 -20.53 16.73 -3.62
CA ASP A 72 -21.65 16.05 -2.95
C ASP A 72 -21.25 14.65 -2.48
N ILE A 73 -20.95 14.51 -1.20
CA ILE A 73 -20.47 13.28 -0.58
C ILE A 73 -21.67 12.37 -0.28
N SER A 74 -21.93 11.44 -1.19
CA SER A 74 -22.92 10.38 -1.04
C SER A 74 -22.29 9.02 -1.36
N TYR A 75 -22.92 7.92 -0.93
CA TYR A 75 -22.45 6.56 -1.28
C TYR A 75 -22.29 6.40 -2.79
N GLN A 76 -23.31 6.80 -3.55
CA GLN A 76 -23.29 6.72 -5.01
C GLN A 76 -22.21 7.62 -5.62
N GLY A 77 -22.07 8.85 -5.09
CA GLY A 77 -21.03 9.79 -5.54
C GLY A 77 -19.64 9.25 -5.33
N ILE A 78 -19.32 8.73 -4.14
CA ILE A 78 -18.02 8.10 -3.85
C ILE A 78 -17.78 6.92 -4.80
N TRP A 79 -18.74 6.03 -4.94
CA TRP A 79 -18.61 4.83 -5.78
C TRP A 79 -18.36 5.18 -7.26
N GLU A 80 -19.12 6.12 -7.82
CA GLU A 80 -18.94 6.56 -9.20
C GLU A 80 -17.62 7.32 -9.42
N SER A 81 -17.20 8.11 -8.44
CA SER A 81 -15.91 8.83 -8.54
C SER A 81 -14.70 7.89 -8.53
N LEU A 82 -14.77 6.79 -7.77
CA LEU A 82 -13.72 5.75 -7.76
C LEU A 82 -13.69 4.94 -9.07
N LYS A 83 -14.79 4.88 -9.81
CA LYS A 83 -14.86 4.29 -11.15
C LYS A 83 -14.32 5.20 -12.24
N GLY A 84 -13.91 6.42 -11.89
CA GLY A 84 -13.41 7.42 -12.86
C GLY A 84 -14.52 8.08 -13.70
N HIS A 85 -15.78 8.06 -13.25
CA HIS A 85 -16.87 8.70 -13.94
C HIS A 85 -16.84 10.22 -13.73
N ALA A 86 -16.49 10.98 -14.76
CA ALA A 86 -16.31 12.43 -14.70
C ALA A 86 -17.60 13.26 -14.54
N GLN A 87 -18.78 12.63 -14.58
CA GLN A 87 -20.08 13.33 -14.61
C GLN A 87 -20.78 13.40 -13.24
N VAL A 88 -20.09 13.07 -12.16
CA VAL A 88 -20.63 13.18 -10.79
C VAL A 88 -20.06 14.38 -10.06
N ASP A 89 -20.88 14.99 -9.20
CA ASP A 89 -20.45 16.14 -8.39
C ASP A 89 -19.40 15.73 -7.33
N CYS A 90 -19.38 14.47 -6.91
CA CYS A 90 -18.36 13.93 -6.03
C CYS A 90 -17.07 13.65 -6.81
N ARG A 91 -15.96 14.18 -6.34
CA ARG A 91 -14.64 14.00 -6.96
C ARG A 91 -13.67 13.37 -5.98
N PHE A 92 -13.05 12.27 -6.40
CA PHE A 92 -11.92 11.69 -5.68
C PHE A 92 -10.67 12.54 -5.93
N GLY A 93 -10.11 13.11 -4.88
CA GLY A 93 -8.97 14.04 -4.93
C GLY A 93 -7.62 13.39 -4.58
N GLY A 94 -7.60 12.08 -4.32
CA GLY A 94 -6.40 11.34 -3.94
C GLY A 94 -6.39 10.94 -2.48
N THR A 95 -5.21 10.56 -1.99
CA THR A 95 -5.04 10.00 -0.67
C THR A 95 -4.05 10.77 0.19
N VAL A 96 -4.18 10.56 1.50
CA VAL A 96 -3.14 10.80 2.50
C VAL A 96 -2.62 9.43 2.89
N GLU A 97 -1.31 9.23 2.73
CA GLU A 97 -0.64 7.96 2.96
C GLU A 97 0.28 8.06 4.18
N PHE A 98 0.48 6.94 4.82
CA PHE A 98 1.57 6.71 5.73
C PHE A 98 2.86 6.42 4.94
N PHE A 99 4.02 6.63 5.52
CA PHE A 99 5.26 6.23 4.85
C PHE A 99 5.42 4.71 4.89
N PRO A 100 5.49 4.02 3.73
CA PRO A 100 5.54 2.56 3.68
C PRO A 100 6.71 1.96 4.46
N GLU A 101 7.83 2.69 4.54
CA GLU A 101 9.05 2.30 5.26
C GLU A 101 8.82 2.12 6.76
N GLU A 102 7.87 2.85 7.33
CA GLU A 102 7.41 2.70 8.71
C GLU A 102 6.48 1.49 8.89
N GLY A 103 5.98 0.98 7.77
CA GLY A 103 5.09 -0.18 7.74
C GLY A 103 5.81 -1.46 8.16
N LYS A 104 5.28 -2.12 9.17
CA LYS A 104 5.83 -3.34 9.78
C LYS A 104 6.16 -4.48 8.80
N TYR A 105 5.51 -4.50 7.65
CA TYR A 105 5.62 -5.54 6.63
C TYR A 105 6.25 -5.03 5.34
N HIS A 106 6.84 -3.84 5.35
CA HIS A 106 7.44 -3.24 4.18
C HIS A 106 8.66 -4.04 3.68
N LEU A 107 9.60 -4.33 4.58
CA LEU A 107 10.82 -5.07 4.28
C LEU A 107 10.70 -6.57 4.63
N ASP A 108 11.57 -7.38 4.03
CA ASP A 108 11.73 -8.79 4.39
C ASP A 108 12.27 -8.92 5.81
N GLY A 109 11.91 -10.01 6.49
CA GLY A 109 12.46 -10.16 7.82
C GLY A 109 12.06 -11.41 8.58
N HIS A 110 12.71 -11.55 9.74
CA HIS A 110 12.36 -12.58 10.72
C HIS A 110 12.20 -11.96 12.11
N ARG A 111 10.97 -11.63 12.46
CA ARG A 111 10.62 -10.86 13.66
C ARG A 111 11.19 -11.45 14.96
N LYS A 112 11.17 -12.78 15.11
CA LYS A 112 11.70 -13.46 16.32
C LYS A 112 13.19 -13.27 16.51
N CYS A 113 13.93 -13.00 15.43
CA CYS A 113 15.36 -12.78 15.44
C CYS A 113 15.74 -11.30 15.27
N ASN A 114 14.74 -10.41 15.21
CA ASN A 114 14.91 -8.97 14.92
C ASN A 114 15.74 -8.73 13.65
N VAL A 115 15.49 -9.54 12.62
CA VAL A 115 16.14 -9.43 11.31
C VAL A 115 15.21 -8.66 10.39
N VAL A 116 15.75 -7.62 9.74
CA VAL A 116 15.11 -6.82 8.69
C VAL A 116 16.10 -6.72 7.54
N MET A 117 15.64 -6.95 6.31
CA MET A 117 16.45 -6.99 5.11
C MET A 117 15.73 -6.30 3.94
N SER A 118 16.52 -5.63 3.11
CA SER A 118 16.04 -5.19 1.79
C SER A 118 15.79 -6.41 0.88
N PRO A 119 15.05 -6.23 -0.23
CA PRO A 119 14.84 -7.30 -1.22
C PRO A 119 16.15 -7.87 -1.79
N ALA A 120 17.19 -7.04 -1.93
CA ALA A 120 18.48 -7.46 -2.41
C ALA A 120 19.20 -8.37 -1.40
N GLU A 121 19.30 -7.91 -0.15
CA GLU A 121 19.91 -8.68 0.94
C GLU A 121 19.18 -9.99 1.20
N ALA A 122 17.85 -10.00 1.16
CA ALA A 122 17.07 -11.21 1.33
C ALA A 122 17.33 -12.24 0.21
N ARG A 123 17.48 -11.78 -1.04
CA ARG A 123 17.86 -12.64 -2.17
C ARG A 123 19.25 -13.21 -2.02
N GLU A 124 20.25 -12.39 -1.61
CA GLU A 124 21.61 -12.84 -1.33
C GLU A 124 21.65 -13.88 -0.20
N ALA A 125 20.79 -13.72 0.82
CA ALA A 125 20.63 -14.68 1.90
C ALA A 125 19.81 -15.93 1.51
N GLY A 126 19.35 -16.03 0.25
CA GLY A 126 18.51 -17.13 -0.23
C GLY A 126 17.16 -17.22 0.46
N GLY A 127 16.61 -16.10 0.95
CA GLY A 127 15.35 -16.05 1.70
C GLY A 127 15.44 -16.65 3.10
N ILE A 128 16.65 -16.84 3.63
CA ILE A 128 16.88 -17.53 4.91
C ILE A 128 17.43 -16.55 5.96
N CYS A 129 16.84 -16.62 7.16
CA CYS A 129 17.27 -15.81 8.29
C CYS A 129 18.71 -16.22 8.72
N PRO A 130 19.69 -15.30 8.73
CA PRO A 130 21.08 -15.61 9.06
C PRO A 130 21.28 -15.97 10.53
N VAL A 131 20.29 -15.67 11.40
CA VAL A 131 20.39 -15.95 12.84
C VAL A 131 19.91 -17.35 13.18
N CYS A 132 18.81 -17.83 12.58
CA CYS A 132 18.19 -19.10 12.98
C CYS A 132 17.98 -20.10 11.84
N GLY A 133 18.35 -19.77 10.61
CA GLY A 133 18.23 -20.66 9.45
C GLY A 133 16.79 -20.94 8.97
N LYS A 134 15.80 -20.21 9.47
CA LYS A 134 14.40 -20.33 9.01
C LYS A 134 14.13 -19.36 7.86
N GLU A 135 13.09 -19.64 7.09
CA GLU A 135 12.62 -18.75 6.04
C GLU A 135 12.31 -17.36 6.59
N LEU A 136 12.70 -16.33 5.83
CA LEU A 136 12.27 -14.96 6.04
C LEU A 136 10.78 -14.82 5.68
N THR A 137 10.10 -13.89 6.32
CA THR A 137 8.81 -13.41 5.85
C THR A 137 9.08 -12.41 4.74
N GLU A 138 8.55 -12.67 3.55
CA GLU A 138 8.65 -11.77 2.41
C GLU A 138 7.93 -10.46 2.71
N GLY A 139 8.60 -9.33 2.48
CA GLY A 139 8.04 -8.01 2.64
C GLY A 139 7.26 -7.54 1.40
N VAL A 140 6.46 -6.50 1.59
CA VAL A 140 5.67 -5.89 0.50
C VAL A 140 6.59 -5.36 -0.61
N LEU A 141 7.72 -4.75 -0.26
CA LEU A 141 8.68 -4.23 -1.25
C LEU A 141 9.28 -5.33 -2.14
N SER A 142 9.59 -6.50 -1.57
CA SER A 142 10.05 -7.67 -2.34
C SER A 142 8.99 -8.14 -3.31
N ARG A 143 7.75 -8.19 -2.87
CA ARG A 143 6.61 -8.60 -3.70
C ARG A 143 6.33 -7.58 -4.82
N VAL A 144 6.35 -6.27 -4.52
CA VAL A 144 6.24 -5.21 -5.53
C VAL A 144 7.35 -5.35 -6.56
N THR A 145 8.60 -5.52 -6.12
CA THR A 145 9.76 -5.69 -7.02
C THR A 145 9.62 -6.92 -7.93
N ALA A 146 8.99 -7.99 -7.45
CA ALA A 146 8.79 -9.21 -8.22
C ALA A 146 7.69 -9.07 -9.29
N LEU A 147 6.66 -8.24 -9.05
CA LEU A 147 5.52 -8.05 -9.94
C LEU A 147 5.66 -6.82 -10.84
N ALA A 148 6.51 -5.86 -10.48
CA ALA A 148 6.72 -4.63 -11.23
C ALA A 148 7.22 -4.92 -12.66
N ASP A 149 6.66 -4.19 -13.62
CA ASP A 149 7.06 -4.20 -15.03
C ASP A 149 7.60 -2.84 -15.50
N ARG A 150 7.84 -1.93 -14.55
CA ARG A 150 8.40 -0.59 -14.73
C ARG A 150 9.54 -0.35 -13.77
N ASP A 151 10.59 0.33 -14.25
CA ASP A 151 11.75 0.69 -13.43
C ASP A 151 11.48 1.85 -12.47
N ALA A 152 10.41 2.62 -12.71
CA ALA A 152 10.01 3.76 -11.90
C ALA A 152 8.48 3.92 -11.89
N PRO A 153 7.90 4.54 -10.84
CA PRO A 153 6.47 4.82 -10.78
C PRO A 153 5.99 5.63 -11.98
N GLN A 154 4.89 5.21 -12.58
CA GLN A 154 4.23 5.93 -13.67
C GLN A 154 2.76 6.13 -13.32
N LYS A 155 2.46 7.28 -12.70
CA LYS A 155 1.08 7.64 -12.37
C LYS A 155 0.20 7.64 -13.62
N PRO A 156 -0.89 6.85 -13.66
CA PRO A 156 -1.79 6.83 -14.81
C PRO A 156 -2.46 8.19 -15.02
N GLU A 157 -2.73 8.52 -16.29
CA GLU A 157 -3.40 9.76 -16.63
C GLU A 157 -4.80 9.82 -16.00
N GLY A 158 -5.17 10.99 -15.46
CA GLY A 158 -6.46 11.19 -14.79
C GLY A 158 -6.52 10.71 -13.33
N HIS A 159 -5.54 9.94 -12.87
CA HIS A 159 -5.49 9.56 -11.45
C HIS A 159 -5.06 10.74 -10.58
N PRO A 160 -5.69 10.94 -9.41
CA PRO A 160 -5.24 11.94 -8.46
C PRO A 160 -3.88 11.56 -7.86
N GLY A 161 -3.21 12.55 -7.28
CA GLY A 161 -1.98 12.30 -6.52
C GLY A 161 -2.24 11.86 -5.09
N PHE A 162 -1.16 11.76 -4.33
CA PHE A 162 -1.19 11.45 -2.90
C PHE A 162 -0.23 12.35 -2.13
N ARG A 163 -0.31 12.31 -0.80
CA ARG A 163 0.62 12.99 0.11
C ARG A 163 0.95 12.07 1.26
N SER A 164 2.23 11.82 1.50
CA SER A 164 2.66 11.08 2.67
C SER A 164 2.83 12.03 3.86
N LEU A 165 2.27 11.67 5.01
CA LEU A 165 2.32 12.45 6.23
C LEU A 165 2.79 11.56 7.39
N VAL A 166 3.60 12.14 8.28
CA VAL A 166 3.98 11.52 9.56
C VAL A 166 3.06 12.03 10.65
N PRO A 167 2.47 11.19 11.49
CA PRO A 167 1.68 11.61 12.63
C PRO A 167 2.50 12.50 13.58
N LEU A 168 1.92 13.62 14.03
CA LEU A 168 2.61 14.58 14.90
C LEU A 168 3.20 13.94 16.18
N PRO A 169 2.55 12.98 16.87
CA PRO A 169 3.15 12.30 18.02
C PRO A 169 4.46 11.59 17.70
N GLU A 170 4.59 10.99 16.53
CA GLU A 170 5.82 10.32 16.08
C GLU A 170 6.95 11.33 15.88
N ILE A 171 6.67 12.45 15.21
CA ILE A 171 7.64 13.55 15.03
C ILE A 171 8.12 14.07 16.38
N ILE A 172 7.20 14.29 17.32
CA ILE A 172 7.54 14.77 18.67
C ILE A 172 8.36 13.70 19.41
N GLY A 173 7.96 12.42 19.33
CA GLY A 173 8.66 11.31 19.95
C GLY A 173 10.13 11.23 19.52
N GLU A 174 10.41 11.39 18.23
CA GLU A 174 11.79 11.47 17.72
C GLU A 174 12.57 12.65 18.26
N ILE A 175 11.97 13.86 18.25
CA ILE A 175 12.63 15.09 18.74
C ILE A 175 13.01 14.97 20.21
N VAL A 176 12.14 14.41 21.06
CA VAL A 176 12.37 14.27 22.50
C VAL A 176 13.01 12.94 22.88
N SER A 177 13.36 12.10 21.91
CA SER A 177 13.96 10.77 22.10
C SER A 177 13.11 9.86 23.02
N CYS A 178 11.79 10.00 22.95
CA CYS A 178 10.84 9.14 23.64
C CYS A 178 10.16 8.22 22.62
N GLY A 179 10.03 6.93 22.94
CA GLY A 179 9.18 6.03 22.15
C GLY A 179 7.70 6.47 22.24
N VAL A 180 6.98 6.39 21.13
CA VAL A 180 5.54 6.66 21.02
C VAL A 180 4.77 5.35 21.02
#